data_909879163c5e9d51480fdb4e6fc9bb6a
#
_entry.id   909879163c5e9d51480fdb4e6fc9bb6a
#
_cell.length_a   1.000
_cell.length_b   1.000
_cell.length_c   1.000
_cell.angle_alpha   90.00
_cell.angle_beta   90.00
_cell.angle_gamma   90.00
#
_symmetry.space_group_name_H-M   'P 1'
#
loop_
_entity.id
_entity.type
_entity.pdbx_description
1 polymer ?
#
loop_
_entity_poly.entity_id
_entity_poly.type
_entity_poly.pdbx_seq_one_letter_code
_entity_poly.pdbx_strand_id
1 'polypeptide(L)'
;MKKESNSLCELLFFIGGIYMINKLRKKNEDKSNIQSKPKLTFKEKRKVKKELKVKKKEEKIQKKVDKKKRKEALKNIQHKTIELLPLVAMTEKKNFECKDEYLDIFQIRSVDTNAMNNYDTTVYILSLTRILKMYVDDIKIISMNFPANTQRQQDYINKKIANCKNELHLKFLKNRKMQLEAIEKIRTNREFYIMIFGETEEELERNKKTLFSAASFIKILKLDDEKKIKILRKLNNMNTKI
;
A
#
# COMPACT_ATOMS: atom_id res chain seq x y z
N MET A 1 -9.03 -34.05 4.01
CA MET A 1 -9.12 -32.62 4.34
C MET A 1 -8.10 -32.24 5.42
N LYS A 2 -6.78 -32.23 5.12
CA LYS A 2 -5.72 -31.79 6.07
C LYS A 2 -4.45 -31.29 5.35
N LYS A 3 -4.56 -30.64 4.18
CA LYS A 3 -3.39 -30.15 3.42
C LYS A 3 -3.37 -28.63 3.16
N GLU A 4 -4.37 -27.86 3.58
CA GLU A 4 -4.42 -26.41 3.27
C GLU A 4 -3.94 -25.49 4.41
N SER A 5 -3.73 -26.00 5.62
CA SER A 5 -3.29 -25.18 6.77
C SER A 5 -1.78 -24.89 6.81
N ASN A 6 -0.96 -25.67 6.11
CA ASN A 6 0.50 -25.47 6.13
C ASN A 6 1.00 -24.34 5.22
N SER A 7 0.26 -24.01 4.15
CA SER A 7 0.65 -22.98 3.19
C SER A 7 0.62 -21.56 3.78
N LEU A 8 -0.32 -21.27 4.67
CA LEU A 8 -0.41 -19.95 5.31
C LEU A 8 0.66 -19.71 6.39
N CYS A 9 1.05 -20.77 7.12
CA CYS A 9 2.14 -20.69 8.10
C CYS A 9 3.51 -20.50 7.42
N GLU A 10 3.74 -21.15 6.28
CA GLU A 10 4.99 -20.98 5.53
C GLU A 10 5.11 -19.57 4.92
N LEU A 11 3.99 -18.98 4.44
CA LEU A 11 3.95 -17.60 3.95
C LEU A 11 4.21 -16.57 5.07
N LEU A 12 3.69 -16.79 6.25
CA LEU A 12 3.95 -15.94 7.42
C LEU A 12 5.41 -16.05 7.91
N PHE A 13 6.02 -17.24 7.81
CA PHE A 13 7.44 -17.43 8.13
C PHE A 13 8.35 -16.74 7.11
N PHE A 14 7.97 -16.73 5.82
CA PHE A 14 8.73 -16.06 4.76
C PHE A 14 8.69 -14.52 4.90
N ILE A 15 7.54 -13.97 5.27
CA ILE A 15 7.35 -12.52 5.51
C ILE A 15 8.13 -12.08 6.77
N GLY A 16 8.11 -12.88 7.84
CA GLY A 16 8.92 -12.65 9.04
C GLY A 16 10.43 -12.72 8.80
N GLY A 17 10.87 -13.60 7.90
CA GLY A 17 12.27 -13.73 7.50
C GLY A 17 12.80 -12.52 6.76
N ILE A 18 12.02 -11.92 5.86
CA ILE A 18 12.38 -10.73 5.10
C ILE A 18 12.48 -9.50 6.02
N TYR A 19 11.57 -9.38 7.00
CA TYR A 19 11.60 -8.31 7.99
C TYR A 19 12.88 -8.33 8.85
N MET A 20 13.32 -9.52 9.27
CA MET A 20 14.56 -9.69 10.05
C MET A 20 15.81 -9.39 9.21
N ILE A 21 15.85 -9.78 7.93
CA ILE A 21 16.98 -9.52 7.03
C ILE A 21 17.13 -8.01 6.77
N ASN A 22 16.03 -7.29 6.57
CA ASN A 22 16.06 -5.84 6.35
C ASN A 22 16.52 -5.08 7.61
N LYS A 23 16.09 -5.54 8.80
CA LYS A 23 16.53 -4.94 10.07
C LYS A 23 18.03 -5.14 10.34
N LEU A 24 18.59 -6.28 9.91
CA LEU A 24 20.04 -6.55 10.00
C LEU A 24 20.83 -5.75 8.96
N ARG A 25 20.26 -5.50 7.77
CA ARG A 25 20.89 -4.73 6.69
C ARG A 25 21.00 -3.23 7.06
N LYS A 26 19.93 -2.60 7.57
CA LYS A 26 19.95 -1.22 8.11
C LYS A 26 21.05 -1.06 9.19
N LYS A 27 21.31 -2.07 10.01
CA LYS A 27 22.33 -2.03 11.06
C LYS A 27 23.76 -2.11 10.53
N ASN A 28 23.96 -2.60 9.31
CA ASN A 28 25.28 -2.73 8.68
C ASN A 28 25.61 -1.54 7.76
N GLU A 29 24.62 -0.88 7.16
CA GLU A 29 24.82 0.33 6.33
C GLU A 29 25.26 1.53 7.18
N ASP A 30 24.80 1.63 8.44
CA ASP A 30 25.26 2.66 9.38
C ASP A 30 26.75 2.54 9.77
N LYS A 31 27.43 1.45 9.39
CA LYS A 31 28.86 1.24 9.68
C LYS A 31 29.80 1.60 8.54
N SER A 32 29.31 1.80 7.31
CA SER A 32 30.15 2.01 6.13
C SER A 32 30.41 3.49 5.77
N ASN A 33 29.76 4.45 6.45
CA ASN A 33 29.87 5.86 6.14
C ASN A 33 30.79 6.59 7.16
N ILE A 34 32.02 6.12 7.32
CA ILE A 34 33.04 6.80 8.11
C ILE A 34 33.86 7.71 7.18
N GLN A 35 33.30 8.86 6.86
CA GLN A 35 34.13 9.98 6.39
C GLN A 35 34.93 10.53 7.56
N SER A 36 36.22 10.75 7.33
CA SER A 36 37.22 11.23 8.28
C SER A 36 36.78 12.51 8.99
N LYS A 37 36.37 12.39 10.24
CA LYS A 37 36.05 13.54 11.11
C LYS A 37 37.33 14.26 11.54
N PRO A 38 37.35 15.60 11.58
CA PRO A 38 38.51 16.37 12.04
C PRO A 38 38.86 15.99 13.49
N LYS A 39 40.17 15.92 13.78
CA LYS A 39 40.69 15.57 15.12
C LYS A 39 40.37 16.66 16.12
N LEU A 40 39.28 16.53 16.84
CA LEU A 40 38.90 17.42 17.95
C LEU A 40 39.86 17.27 19.13
N THR A 41 40.20 18.39 19.77
CA THR A 41 41.06 18.43 20.96
C THR A 41 40.41 17.70 22.15
N PHE A 42 41.22 17.25 23.12
CA PHE A 42 40.73 16.46 24.27
C PHE A 42 39.68 17.21 25.13
N LYS A 43 39.78 18.54 25.20
CA LYS A 43 38.80 19.41 25.90
C LYS A 43 37.45 19.47 25.15
N GLU A 44 37.46 19.55 23.82
CA GLU A 44 36.24 19.57 22.99
C GLU A 44 35.52 18.23 23.01
N LYS A 45 36.27 17.13 22.97
CA LYS A 45 35.67 15.78 23.11
C LYS A 45 34.95 15.59 24.45
N ARG A 46 35.46 16.18 25.54
CA ARG A 46 34.77 16.14 26.86
C ARG A 46 33.51 16.99 26.89
N LYS A 47 33.48 18.16 26.24
CA LYS A 47 32.29 19.02 26.14
C LYS A 47 31.20 18.32 25.32
N VAL A 48 31.53 17.85 24.11
CA VAL A 48 30.59 17.10 23.24
C VAL A 48 30.04 15.85 23.93
N LYS A 49 30.86 15.12 24.69
CA LYS A 49 30.41 13.94 25.43
C LYS A 49 29.45 14.27 26.59
N LYS A 50 29.62 15.45 27.22
CA LYS A 50 28.68 15.95 28.25
C LYS A 50 27.35 16.37 27.61
N GLU A 51 27.38 17.12 26.53
CA GLU A 51 26.18 17.56 25.78
C GLU A 51 25.37 16.39 25.23
N LEU A 52 26.06 15.39 24.66
CA LEU A 52 25.42 14.15 24.22
C LEU A 52 24.75 13.35 25.36
N LYS A 53 25.36 13.37 26.56
CA LYS A 53 24.75 12.73 27.73
C LYS A 53 23.51 13.49 28.23
N VAL A 54 23.53 14.83 28.17
CA VAL A 54 22.39 15.66 28.53
C VAL A 54 21.25 15.43 27.52
N LYS A 55 21.51 15.56 26.22
CA LYS A 55 20.49 15.30 25.16
C LYS A 55 19.87 13.91 25.28
N LYS A 56 20.69 12.86 25.51
CA LYS A 56 20.16 11.50 25.72
C LYS A 56 19.31 11.34 26.99
N LYS A 57 19.59 12.15 28.04
CA LYS A 57 18.73 12.17 29.24
C LYS A 57 17.41 12.89 28.94
N GLU A 58 17.45 14.01 28.26
CA GLU A 58 16.26 14.76 27.84
C GLU A 58 15.35 13.94 26.95
N GLU A 59 15.90 13.29 25.90
CA GLU A 59 15.13 12.36 25.05
C GLU A 59 14.47 11.22 25.84
N LYS A 60 15.18 10.66 26.82
CA LYS A 60 14.61 9.61 27.69
C LYS A 60 13.50 10.13 28.57
N ILE A 61 13.62 11.35 29.08
CA ILE A 61 12.58 12.00 29.89
C ILE A 61 11.36 12.30 29.01
N GLN A 62 11.59 12.88 27.81
CA GLN A 62 10.52 13.17 26.85
C GLN A 62 9.74 11.91 26.48
N LYS A 63 10.46 10.84 26.10
CA LYS A 63 9.83 9.54 25.80
C LYS A 63 9.03 8.96 26.99
N LYS A 64 9.47 9.19 28.24
CA LYS A 64 8.71 8.77 29.41
C LYS A 64 7.45 9.61 29.63
N VAL A 65 7.54 10.92 29.42
CA VAL A 65 6.40 11.84 29.52
C VAL A 65 5.36 11.52 28.46
N ASP A 66 5.79 11.33 27.20
CA ASP A 66 4.90 10.98 26.10
C ASP A 66 4.22 9.63 26.32
N LYS A 67 4.99 8.64 26.84
CA LYS A 67 4.43 7.34 27.19
C LYS A 67 3.41 7.42 28.35
N LYS A 68 3.62 8.34 29.30
CA LYS A 68 2.69 8.58 30.41
C LYS A 68 1.42 9.28 29.93
N LYS A 69 1.56 10.32 29.10
CA LYS A 69 0.43 11.03 28.47
C LYS A 69 -0.40 10.07 27.61
N ARG A 70 0.24 9.22 26.78
CA ARG A 70 -0.47 8.17 26.00
C ARG A 70 -1.24 7.19 26.90
N LYS A 71 -0.65 6.75 28.01
CA LYS A 71 -1.33 5.85 28.96
C LYS A 71 -2.51 6.51 29.68
N GLU A 72 -2.41 7.79 30.02
CA GLU A 72 -3.49 8.56 30.63
C GLU A 72 -4.62 8.85 29.64
N ALA A 73 -4.28 9.18 28.40
CA ALA A 73 -5.25 9.34 27.32
C ALA A 73 -6.02 8.04 27.03
N LEU A 74 -5.35 6.89 27.05
CA LEU A 74 -5.98 5.57 26.85
C LEU A 74 -6.92 5.13 27.98
N LYS A 75 -6.76 5.64 29.22
CA LYS A 75 -7.60 5.26 30.36
C LYS A 75 -9.00 5.86 30.36
N ASN A 76 -9.21 6.98 29.66
CA ASN A 76 -10.47 7.75 29.69
C ASN A 76 -11.33 7.62 28.43
N ILE A 77 -11.01 6.69 27.54
CA ILE A 77 -11.70 6.60 26.24
C ILE A 77 -12.61 5.37 26.25
N GLN A 78 -13.92 5.59 26.12
CA GLN A 78 -14.82 4.55 25.62
C GLN A 78 -14.42 4.25 24.17
N HIS A 79 -13.79 3.09 23.96
CA HIS A 79 -13.32 2.67 22.62
C HIS A 79 -14.51 2.46 21.69
N LYS A 80 -14.83 3.47 20.89
CA LYS A 80 -15.68 3.28 19.72
C LYS A 80 -14.90 2.45 18.70
N THR A 81 -15.57 1.65 17.92
CA THR A 81 -14.95 0.82 16.87
C THR A 81 -14.04 1.65 15.94
N ILE A 82 -14.38 2.93 15.70
CA ILE A 82 -13.59 3.89 14.92
C ILE A 82 -12.20 4.14 15.56
N GLU A 83 -12.10 4.11 16.87
CA GLU A 83 -10.83 4.37 17.58
C GLU A 83 -9.87 3.18 17.55
N LEU A 84 -10.39 1.99 17.25
CA LEU A 84 -9.58 0.78 17.06
C LEU A 84 -8.93 0.72 15.67
N LEU A 85 -9.50 1.43 14.70
CA LEU A 85 -8.93 1.50 13.35
C LEU A 85 -7.64 2.33 13.36
N PRO A 86 -6.60 1.90 12.64
CA PRO A 86 -5.35 2.65 12.53
C PRO A 86 -5.49 3.93 11.71
N LEU A 87 -6.47 4.00 10.80
CA LEU A 87 -6.73 5.13 9.91
C LEU A 87 -7.34 6.30 10.67
N VAL A 88 -6.75 7.49 10.49
CA VAL A 88 -7.18 8.75 11.13
C VAL A 88 -7.89 9.64 10.12
N ALA A 89 -7.22 9.99 9.03
CA ALA A 89 -7.72 10.94 8.04
C ALA A 89 -7.10 10.70 6.66
N MET A 90 -7.61 11.43 5.66
CA MET A 90 -6.97 11.58 4.36
C MET A 90 -6.32 12.97 4.31
N THR A 91 -5.05 13.02 3.90
CA THR A 91 -4.29 14.28 3.79
C THR A 91 -4.68 15.04 2.51
N GLU A 92 -4.30 16.32 2.42
CA GLU A 92 -4.49 17.14 1.21
C GLU A 92 -3.81 16.53 -0.03
N LYS A 93 -2.71 15.81 0.16
CA LYS A 93 -1.99 15.09 -0.91
C LYS A 93 -2.63 13.75 -1.28
N LYS A 94 -3.82 13.45 -0.74
CA LYS A 94 -4.57 12.20 -1.00
C LYS A 94 -3.89 10.94 -0.49
N ASN A 95 -3.08 11.08 0.54
CA ASN A 95 -2.50 10.00 1.32
C ASN A 95 -3.40 9.71 2.52
N PHE A 96 -3.26 8.53 3.11
CA PHE A 96 -3.93 8.23 4.37
C PHE A 96 -2.96 8.41 5.53
N GLU A 97 -3.42 9.17 6.51
CA GLU A 97 -2.76 9.32 7.79
C GLU A 97 -3.24 8.21 8.73
N CYS A 98 -2.30 7.47 9.28
CA CYS A 98 -2.53 6.48 10.30
C CYS A 98 -1.96 6.98 11.63
N LYS A 99 -2.27 6.26 12.73
CA LYS A 99 -1.83 6.64 14.08
C LYS A 99 -0.31 6.75 14.24
N ASP A 100 0.43 5.96 13.50
CA ASP A 100 1.88 5.83 13.65
C ASP A 100 2.64 6.00 12.32
N GLU A 101 1.94 6.06 11.18
CA GLU A 101 2.53 6.08 9.84
C GLU A 101 1.58 6.70 8.80
N TYR A 102 2.10 6.99 7.62
CA TYR A 102 1.33 7.38 6.43
C TYR A 102 1.32 6.23 5.44
N LEU A 103 0.21 6.08 4.70
CA LEU A 103 0.10 5.06 3.66
C LEU A 103 -0.52 5.60 2.39
N ASP A 104 -0.18 4.97 1.25
CA ASP A 104 -0.87 5.17 -0.01
C ASP A 104 -1.03 3.85 -0.76
N ILE A 105 -2.04 3.80 -1.65
CA ILE A 105 -2.43 2.61 -2.37
C ILE A 105 -2.40 2.87 -3.87
N PHE A 106 -1.79 1.96 -4.62
CA PHE A 106 -1.71 1.98 -6.08
C PHE A 106 -2.22 0.68 -6.65
N GLN A 107 -2.74 0.72 -7.87
CA GLN A 107 -3.17 -0.49 -8.57
C GLN A 107 -2.03 -1.02 -9.45
N ILE A 108 -1.77 -2.31 -9.36
CA ILE A 108 -0.90 -3.01 -10.30
C ILE A 108 -1.78 -3.52 -11.44
N ARG A 109 -1.47 -3.14 -12.68
CA ARG A 109 -2.18 -3.68 -13.83
C ARG A 109 -1.85 -5.16 -13.98
N SER A 110 -2.87 -6.00 -13.85
CA SER A 110 -2.75 -7.44 -14.08
C SER A 110 -2.49 -7.73 -15.56
N VAL A 111 -1.66 -8.73 -15.80
CA VAL A 111 -1.36 -9.26 -17.14
C VAL A 111 -1.62 -10.76 -17.11
N ASP A 112 -2.15 -11.29 -18.18
CA ASP A 112 -2.36 -12.73 -18.33
C ASP A 112 -1.01 -13.40 -18.66
N THR A 113 -0.42 -14.03 -17.67
CA THR A 113 0.86 -14.73 -17.81
C THR A 113 0.79 -15.95 -18.74
N ASN A 114 -0.40 -16.54 -18.92
CA ASN A 114 -0.57 -17.70 -19.80
C ASN A 114 -0.59 -17.29 -21.30
N ALA A 115 -0.95 -16.03 -21.56
CA ALA A 115 -0.96 -15.47 -22.93
C ALA A 115 0.40 -14.86 -23.34
N MET A 116 1.37 -14.81 -22.42
CA MET A 116 2.69 -14.26 -22.67
C MET A 116 3.67 -15.33 -23.18
N ASN A 117 4.60 -14.90 -24.03
CA ASN A 117 5.74 -15.74 -24.40
C ASN A 117 6.76 -15.82 -23.23
N ASN A 118 7.70 -16.79 -23.31
CA ASN A 118 8.70 -17.01 -22.28
C ASN A 118 9.61 -15.78 -22.05
N TYR A 119 9.91 -15.02 -23.10
CA TYR A 119 10.72 -13.81 -23.00
C TYR A 119 10.01 -12.73 -22.20
N ASP A 120 8.77 -12.42 -22.55
CA ASP A 120 7.98 -11.39 -21.84
C ASP A 120 7.73 -11.80 -20.38
N THR A 121 7.48 -13.07 -20.12
CA THR A 121 7.34 -13.60 -18.76
C THR A 121 8.62 -13.36 -17.95
N THR A 122 9.78 -13.64 -18.53
CA THR A 122 11.08 -13.42 -17.88
C THR A 122 11.29 -11.93 -17.58
N VAL A 123 10.99 -11.03 -18.54
CA VAL A 123 11.08 -9.58 -18.38
C VAL A 123 10.18 -9.10 -17.23
N TYR A 124 8.97 -9.65 -17.13
CA TYR A 124 8.04 -9.32 -16.04
C TYR A 124 8.57 -9.75 -14.68
N ILE A 125 9.11 -10.97 -14.57
CA ILE A 125 9.70 -11.49 -13.33
C ILE A 125 10.91 -10.63 -12.92
N LEU A 126 11.80 -10.30 -13.86
CA LEU A 126 12.95 -9.44 -13.59
C LEU A 126 12.53 -8.02 -13.17
N SER A 127 11.45 -7.49 -13.76
CA SER A 127 10.92 -6.18 -13.40
C SER A 127 10.35 -6.18 -11.98
N LEU A 128 9.61 -7.22 -11.58
CA LEU A 128 9.14 -7.38 -10.21
C LEU A 128 10.30 -7.52 -9.23
N THR A 129 11.30 -8.32 -9.59
CA THR A 129 12.52 -8.49 -8.80
C THR A 129 13.24 -7.16 -8.60
N ARG A 130 13.31 -6.33 -9.66
CA ARG A 130 13.89 -4.98 -9.58
C ARG A 130 13.13 -4.09 -8.60
N ILE A 131 11.79 -4.06 -8.69
CA ILE A 131 10.96 -3.29 -7.75
C ILE A 131 11.27 -3.72 -6.31
N LEU A 132 11.22 -5.02 -6.02
CA LEU A 132 11.46 -5.54 -4.67
C LEU A 132 12.89 -5.32 -4.17
N LYS A 133 13.89 -5.22 -5.06
CA LYS A 133 15.28 -4.90 -4.70
C LYS A 133 15.50 -3.41 -4.44
N MET A 134 14.85 -2.55 -5.21
CA MET A 134 15.01 -1.11 -5.09
C MET A 134 14.17 -0.51 -3.96
N TYR A 135 13.02 -1.11 -3.70
CA TYR A 135 12.14 -0.69 -2.63
C TYR A 135 12.49 -1.43 -1.34
N VAL A 136 13.11 -0.73 -0.40
CA VAL A 136 13.67 -1.31 0.84
C VAL A 136 12.70 -1.25 2.00
N ASP A 137 11.75 -0.31 1.97
CA ASP A 137 10.78 -0.09 3.04
C ASP A 137 9.62 -1.09 3.00
N ASP A 138 8.72 -0.99 3.98
CA ASP A 138 7.60 -1.91 4.10
C ASP A 138 6.62 -1.77 2.94
N ILE A 139 6.23 -2.90 2.36
CA ILE A 139 5.31 -2.98 1.22
C ILE A 139 4.29 -4.09 1.46
N LYS A 140 3.04 -3.83 1.08
CA LYS A 140 1.98 -4.82 1.16
C LYS A 140 1.31 -5.00 -0.19
N ILE A 141 1.35 -6.22 -0.72
CA ILE A 141 0.65 -6.59 -1.95
C ILE A 141 -0.71 -7.19 -1.58
N ILE A 142 -1.77 -6.66 -2.17
CA ILE A 142 -3.15 -7.00 -1.87
C ILE A 142 -3.81 -7.51 -3.15
N SER A 143 -4.45 -8.66 -3.07
CA SER A 143 -5.29 -9.22 -4.14
C SER A 143 -6.75 -9.22 -3.69
N MET A 144 -7.63 -8.57 -4.45
CA MET A 144 -9.04 -8.47 -4.14
C MET A 144 -9.92 -8.67 -5.37
N ASN A 145 -11.13 -9.19 -5.14
CA ASN A 145 -12.14 -9.26 -6.16
C ASN A 145 -13.06 -8.03 -6.06
N PHE A 146 -13.19 -7.30 -7.17
CA PHE A 146 -14.12 -6.20 -7.33
C PHE A 146 -15.17 -6.53 -8.40
N PRO A 147 -16.40 -5.97 -8.31
CA PRO A 147 -17.39 -6.10 -9.38
C PRO A 147 -16.81 -5.61 -10.72
N ALA A 148 -17.15 -6.29 -11.79
CA ALA A 148 -16.75 -5.87 -13.12
C ALA A 148 -17.39 -4.52 -13.44
N ASN A 149 -16.58 -3.52 -13.80
CA ASN A 149 -17.11 -2.21 -14.18
C ASN A 149 -17.46 -2.20 -15.67
N THR A 150 -18.74 -2.15 -15.98
CA THR A 150 -19.27 -2.08 -17.35
C THR A 150 -19.84 -0.71 -17.69
N GLN A 151 -19.66 0.32 -16.84
CA GLN A 151 -20.29 1.63 -16.99
C GLN A 151 -19.98 2.28 -18.35
N ARG A 152 -18.73 2.27 -18.80
CA ARG A 152 -18.34 2.82 -20.11
C ARG A 152 -19.08 2.15 -21.28
N GLN A 153 -19.30 0.84 -21.18
CA GLN A 153 -20.02 0.07 -22.20
C GLN A 153 -21.52 0.39 -22.15
N GLN A 154 -22.08 0.50 -20.94
CA GLN A 154 -23.48 0.90 -20.75
C GLN A 154 -23.73 2.32 -21.28
N ASP A 155 -22.85 3.27 -21.03
CA ASP A 155 -22.93 4.66 -21.51
C ASP A 155 -22.90 4.72 -23.05
N TYR A 156 -22.00 3.91 -23.65
CA TYR A 156 -21.97 3.78 -25.11
C TYR A 156 -23.27 3.24 -25.67
N ILE A 157 -23.83 2.19 -25.06
CA ILE A 157 -25.13 1.61 -25.50
C ILE A 157 -26.27 2.60 -25.28
N ASN A 158 -26.29 3.34 -24.17
CA ASN A 158 -27.29 4.37 -23.90
C ASN A 158 -27.28 5.46 -25.00
N LYS A 159 -26.09 5.92 -25.43
CA LYS A 159 -25.97 6.85 -26.57
C LYS A 159 -26.51 6.25 -27.87
N LYS A 160 -26.25 4.97 -28.12
CA LYS A 160 -26.81 4.27 -29.30
C LYS A 160 -28.32 4.13 -29.23
N ILE A 161 -28.89 3.81 -28.07
CA ILE A 161 -30.33 3.72 -27.86
C ILE A 161 -31.01 5.08 -28.14
N ALA A 162 -30.44 6.19 -27.65
CA ALA A 162 -30.99 7.52 -27.85
C ALA A 162 -31.06 7.94 -29.34
N ASN A 163 -30.14 7.44 -30.16
CA ASN A 163 -30.05 7.76 -31.60
C ASN A 163 -30.68 6.69 -32.52
N CYS A 164 -31.25 5.64 -31.95
CA CYS A 164 -31.76 4.52 -32.73
C CYS A 164 -33.21 4.75 -33.17
N LYS A 165 -33.46 4.71 -34.49
CA LYS A 165 -34.78 4.85 -35.10
C LYS A 165 -35.46 3.47 -35.40
N ASN A 166 -34.69 2.40 -35.43
CA ASN A 166 -35.16 1.08 -35.79
C ASN A 166 -35.56 0.28 -34.54
N GLU A 167 -36.83 -0.15 -34.46
CA GLU A 167 -37.37 -0.86 -33.29
C GLU A 167 -36.70 -2.20 -33.00
N LEU A 168 -36.36 -2.97 -34.04
CA LEU A 168 -35.67 -4.26 -33.86
C LEU A 168 -34.28 -4.03 -33.28
N HIS A 169 -33.55 -3.05 -33.81
CA HIS A 169 -32.21 -2.70 -33.31
C HIS A 169 -32.29 -2.17 -31.88
N LEU A 170 -33.29 -1.36 -31.56
CA LEU A 170 -33.53 -0.83 -30.22
C LEU A 170 -33.77 -1.98 -29.21
N LYS A 171 -34.50 -3.02 -29.59
CA LYS A 171 -34.71 -4.22 -28.75
C LYS A 171 -33.36 -4.94 -28.47
N PHE A 172 -32.51 -5.12 -29.48
CA PHE A 172 -31.17 -5.69 -29.28
C PHE A 172 -30.29 -4.85 -28.36
N LEU A 173 -30.28 -3.55 -28.51
CA LEU A 173 -29.50 -2.65 -27.63
C LEU A 173 -29.98 -2.72 -26.18
N LYS A 174 -31.28 -2.72 -25.96
CA LYS A 174 -31.87 -2.89 -24.62
C LYS A 174 -31.47 -4.24 -23.99
N ASN A 175 -31.56 -5.33 -24.75
CA ASN A 175 -31.10 -6.64 -24.26
C ASN A 175 -29.61 -6.64 -23.94
N ARG A 176 -28.80 -6.03 -24.78
CA ARG A 176 -27.35 -5.90 -24.52
C ARG A 176 -27.06 -5.12 -23.26
N LYS A 177 -27.78 -4.03 -23.00
CA LYS A 177 -27.70 -3.27 -21.75
C LYS A 177 -28.02 -4.13 -20.54
N MET A 178 -29.13 -4.86 -20.57
CA MET A 178 -29.50 -5.78 -19.47
C MET A 178 -28.43 -6.86 -19.23
N GLN A 179 -27.82 -7.39 -20.28
CA GLN A 179 -26.70 -8.33 -20.12
C GLN A 179 -25.49 -7.69 -19.42
N LEU A 180 -25.14 -6.44 -19.75
CA LEU A 180 -24.03 -5.74 -19.09
C LEU A 180 -24.32 -5.46 -17.61
N GLU A 181 -25.54 -5.06 -17.29
CA GLU A 181 -25.98 -4.86 -15.90
C GLU A 181 -25.95 -6.18 -15.11
N ALA A 182 -26.36 -7.30 -15.74
CA ALA A 182 -26.27 -8.63 -15.13
C ALA A 182 -24.81 -9.06 -14.89
N ILE A 183 -23.92 -8.80 -15.87
CA ILE A 183 -22.48 -9.08 -15.74
C ILE A 183 -21.88 -8.30 -14.56
N GLU A 184 -22.22 -7.04 -14.40
CA GLU A 184 -21.74 -6.20 -13.29
C GLU A 184 -22.14 -6.74 -11.91
N LYS A 185 -23.33 -7.34 -11.81
CA LYS A 185 -23.83 -7.95 -10.56
C LYS A 185 -23.19 -9.30 -10.25
N ILE A 186 -22.87 -10.10 -11.27
CA ILE A 186 -22.45 -11.50 -11.12
C ILE A 186 -20.94 -11.65 -11.21
N ARG A 187 -20.28 -10.93 -12.13
CA ARG A 187 -18.85 -11.09 -12.39
C ARG A 187 -18.02 -10.21 -11.47
N THR A 188 -16.96 -10.80 -10.95
CA THR A 188 -15.90 -10.08 -10.22
C THR A 188 -14.59 -10.23 -10.96
N ASN A 189 -13.84 -9.15 -11.05
CA ASN A 189 -12.48 -9.14 -11.56
C ASN A 189 -11.51 -9.13 -10.38
N ARG A 190 -10.47 -9.96 -10.46
CA ARG A 190 -9.38 -9.92 -9.49
C ARG A 190 -8.47 -8.75 -9.84
N GLU A 191 -8.31 -7.86 -8.88
CA GLU A 191 -7.45 -6.70 -8.99
C GLU A 191 -6.31 -6.80 -7.97
N PHE A 192 -5.13 -6.29 -8.34
CA PHE A 192 -3.96 -6.30 -7.50
C PHE A 192 -3.57 -4.88 -7.11
N TYR A 193 -3.24 -4.70 -5.84
CA TYR A 193 -2.86 -3.41 -5.29
C TYR A 193 -1.56 -3.53 -4.54
N ILE A 194 -0.82 -2.44 -4.53
CA ILE A 194 0.38 -2.25 -3.75
C ILE A 194 0.13 -1.13 -2.76
N MET A 195 0.34 -1.41 -1.49
CA MET A 195 0.25 -0.46 -0.41
C MET A 195 1.64 -0.20 0.11
N ILE A 196 2.00 1.05 0.22
CA ILE A 196 3.30 1.53 0.67
C ILE A 196 3.12 2.41 1.90
N PHE A 197 4.14 2.46 2.73
CA PHE A 197 4.13 3.09 4.03
C PHE A 197 5.30 4.07 4.17
N GLY A 198 5.19 5.00 5.11
CA GLY A 198 6.25 5.91 5.52
C GLY A 198 5.99 6.47 6.91
N GLU A 199 7.01 6.64 7.74
CA GLU A 199 6.87 7.22 9.07
C GLU A 199 6.47 8.70 9.01
N THR A 200 6.83 9.38 7.91
CA THR A 200 6.46 10.77 7.62
C THR A 200 5.87 10.89 6.22
N GLU A 201 5.10 11.95 6.00
CA GLU A 201 4.53 12.22 4.68
C GLU A 201 5.63 12.44 3.61
N GLU A 202 6.76 13.06 4.00
CA GLU A 202 7.90 13.27 3.10
C GLU A 202 8.58 11.95 2.73
N GLU A 203 8.69 11.04 3.66
CA GLU A 203 9.23 9.70 3.42
C GLU A 203 8.31 8.91 2.48
N LEU A 204 6.99 8.96 2.72
CA LEU A 204 6.01 8.34 1.82
C LEU A 204 6.14 8.88 0.39
N GLU A 205 6.34 10.18 0.19
CA GLU A 205 6.54 10.77 -1.14
C GLU A 205 7.86 10.32 -1.79
N ARG A 206 8.94 10.14 -1.03
CA ARG A 206 10.18 9.54 -1.52
C ARG A 206 9.97 8.09 -1.94
N ASN A 207 9.24 7.33 -1.13
CA ASN A 207 8.91 5.94 -1.38
C ASN A 207 8.07 5.77 -2.65
N LYS A 208 7.11 6.67 -2.90
CA LYS A 208 6.37 6.74 -4.17
C LYS A 208 7.29 6.94 -5.36
N LYS A 209 8.19 7.92 -5.30
CA LYS A 209 9.13 8.19 -6.39
C LYS A 209 10.01 6.97 -6.67
N THR A 210 10.53 6.31 -5.63
CA THR A 210 11.32 5.09 -5.74
C THR A 210 10.51 3.97 -6.40
N LEU A 211 9.27 3.74 -5.95
CA LEU A 211 8.38 2.73 -6.51
C LEU A 211 8.13 2.98 -8.01
N PHE A 212 7.75 4.20 -8.39
CA PHE A 212 7.47 4.52 -9.79
C PHE A 212 8.72 4.47 -10.68
N SER A 213 9.89 4.84 -10.17
CA SER A 213 11.15 4.75 -10.93
C SER A 213 11.60 3.30 -11.13
N ALA A 214 11.34 2.42 -10.15
CA ALA A 214 11.64 1.01 -10.25
C ALA A 214 10.69 0.26 -11.20
N ALA A 215 9.44 0.73 -11.34
CA ALA A 215 8.38 0.11 -12.10
C ALA A 215 8.46 0.46 -13.61
N SER A 216 9.45 -0.07 -14.32
CA SER A 216 9.63 0.22 -15.75
C SER A 216 8.64 -0.55 -16.65
N PHE A 217 8.45 -1.83 -16.42
CA PHE A 217 7.56 -2.70 -17.21
C PHE A 217 6.22 -2.98 -16.52
N ILE A 218 6.21 -3.02 -15.20
CA ILE A 218 4.99 -3.22 -14.43
C ILE A 218 4.25 -1.90 -14.34
N LYS A 219 3.07 -1.83 -14.96
CA LYS A 219 2.26 -0.61 -14.92
C LYS A 219 1.59 -0.46 -13.57
N ILE A 220 2.07 0.51 -12.80
CA ILE A 220 1.47 0.96 -11.54
C ILE A 220 0.60 2.17 -11.84
N LEU A 221 -0.68 2.10 -11.47
CA LEU A 221 -1.69 3.11 -11.74
C LEU A 221 -2.07 3.82 -10.44
N LYS A 222 -2.22 5.13 -10.50
CA LYS A 222 -2.82 5.91 -9.42
C LYS A 222 -4.31 5.60 -9.34
N LEU A 223 -4.84 5.56 -8.13
CA LEU A 223 -6.23 5.30 -7.85
C LEU A 223 -6.97 6.59 -7.49
N ASP A 224 -8.24 6.64 -7.82
CA ASP A 224 -9.16 7.66 -7.34
C ASP A 224 -9.44 7.48 -5.85
N ASP A 225 -9.71 8.58 -5.16
CA ASP A 225 -9.92 8.61 -3.71
C ASP A 225 -11.05 7.67 -3.28
N GLU A 226 -12.16 7.67 -4.03
CA GLU A 226 -13.29 6.75 -3.79
C GLU A 226 -12.87 5.27 -3.87
N LYS A 227 -12.02 4.92 -4.84
CA LYS A 227 -11.55 3.54 -5.00
C LYS A 227 -10.63 3.14 -3.86
N LYS A 228 -9.74 4.05 -3.41
CA LYS A 228 -8.89 3.83 -2.24
C LYS A 228 -9.72 3.56 -0.97
N ILE A 229 -10.75 4.37 -0.74
CA ILE A 229 -11.67 4.19 0.40
C ILE A 229 -12.40 2.85 0.31
N LYS A 230 -12.88 2.46 -0.88
CA LYS A 230 -13.53 1.15 -1.09
C LYS A 230 -12.59 -0.01 -0.78
N ILE A 231 -11.31 0.09 -1.16
CA ILE A 231 -10.30 -0.94 -0.86
C ILE A 231 -10.10 -1.07 0.64
N LEU A 232 -9.90 0.03 1.36
CA LEU A 232 -9.71 0.03 2.81
C LEU A 232 -10.95 -0.49 3.54
N ARG A 233 -12.14 -0.06 3.10
CA ARG A 233 -13.41 -0.58 3.64
C ARG A 233 -13.53 -2.09 3.48
N LYS A 234 -13.14 -2.62 2.31
CA LYS A 234 -13.19 -4.05 2.04
C LYS A 234 -12.12 -4.83 2.81
N LEU A 235 -10.94 -4.25 3.03
CA LEU A 235 -9.89 -4.83 3.88
C LEU A 235 -10.35 -4.99 5.33
N ASN A 236 -11.06 -3.99 5.84
CA ASN A 236 -11.58 -4.03 7.21
C ASN A 236 -12.82 -4.91 7.34
N ASN A 237 -13.58 -5.09 6.26
CA ASN A 237 -14.83 -5.86 6.23
C ASN A 237 -14.82 -6.80 5.02
N MET A 238 -14.13 -7.93 5.11
CA MET A 238 -13.92 -8.85 3.98
C MET A 238 -15.22 -9.40 3.36
N ASN A 239 -16.28 -9.54 4.16
CA ASN A 239 -17.58 -10.09 3.72
C ASN A 239 -18.49 -9.01 3.09
N THR A 240 -18.09 -7.76 3.02
CA THR A 240 -18.91 -6.70 2.45
C THR A 240 -18.94 -6.83 0.91
N LYS A 241 -20.14 -6.90 0.34
CA LYS A 241 -20.35 -6.67 -1.10
C LYS A 241 -20.20 -5.16 -1.34
N ILE A 242 -19.34 -4.79 -2.27
CA ILE A 242 -19.10 -3.39 -2.68
C ILE A 242 -19.80 -3.16 -4.01
#